data_a60426adcffdce7951fb07e8a1b5fc74
#
_entry.id   a60426adcffdce7951fb07e8a1b5fc74
#
_cell.length_a   1.000
_cell.length_b   1.000
_cell.length_c   1.000
_cell.angle_alpha   90.00
_cell.angle_beta   90.00
_cell.angle_gamma   90.00
#
_symmetry.space_group_name_H-M   'P 1'
#
loop_
_entity.id
_entity.type
_entity.pdbx_description
1 polymer ?
#
loop_
_entity_poly.entity_id
_entity_poly.type
_entity_poly.pdbx_seq_one_letter_code
_entity_poly.pdbx_strand_id
1 'polypeptide(L)'
;MKSYGLNELREMFLRFFETKEHLRLPSFSLIPQDDASLLLINSGMAPMKPYFKGDKEPPRHRICTCQKCIRTGDIENIGKTARHGTYFEMLGNFSFGDYFKHEAIAWSWEFLTSPEWVGLDPERLYPSVYEKDDEAFNIWRDEIGIPESRITRLGKEDNFWEHGSGPCGPCSEIYFDRGEEYGCGKPDCAPGCDCDRYMDCLLYTSDAADDR
;
A
#
# COMPACT_ATOMS: atom_id res chain seq x y z
N MET A 1 -16.50 3.66 14.96
CA MET A 1 -15.25 3.01 14.55
C MET A 1 -14.54 2.49 15.81
N LYS A 2 -14.07 1.25 15.82
CA LYS A 2 -13.28 0.71 16.94
C LYS A 2 -11.90 1.39 16.95
N SER A 3 -11.40 1.73 18.15
CA SER A 3 -10.05 2.29 18.29
C SER A 3 -9.07 1.17 18.56
N TYR A 4 -7.96 1.16 17.85
CA TYR A 4 -6.90 0.18 17.98
C TYR A 4 -5.59 0.84 18.42
N GLY A 5 -4.83 0.18 19.27
CA GLY A 5 -3.47 0.57 19.57
C GLY A 5 -2.50 0.21 18.45
N LEU A 6 -1.36 0.89 18.38
CA LEU A 6 -0.35 0.66 17.35
C LEU A 6 0.11 -0.81 17.27
N ASN A 7 0.35 -1.43 18.43
CA ASN A 7 0.76 -2.84 18.49
C ASN A 7 -0.34 -3.79 18.05
N GLU A 8 -1.62 -3.44 18.32
CA GLU A 8 -2.77 -4.23 17.88
C GLU A 8 -2.89 -4.21 16.34
N LEU A 9 -2.71 -3.04 15.72
CA LEU A 9 -2.74 -2.92 14.25
C LEU A 9 -1.61 -3.71 13.58
N ARG A 10 -0.37 -3.62 14.12
CA ARG A 10 0.75 -4.43 13.62
C ARG A 10 0.45 -5.92 13.67
N GLU A 11 0.02 -6.38 14.83
CA GLU A 11 -0.25 -7.80 15.03
C GLU A 11 -1.44 -8.27 14.20
N MET A 12 -2.48 -7.46 14.07
CA MET A 12 -3.66 -7.74 13.28
C MET A 12 -3.29 -7.93 11.80
N PHE A 13 -2.50 -7.02 11.22
CA PHE A 13 -2.03 -7.12 9.83
C PHE A 13 -1.20 -8.39 9.60
N LEU A 14 -0.22 -8.63 10.45
CA LEU A 14 0.66 -9.79 10.31
C LEU A 14 -0.11 -11.09 10.43
N ARG A 15 -1.02 -11.21 11.41
CA ARG A 15 -1.88 -12.39 11.57
C ARG A 15 -2.82 -12.59 10.38
N PHE A 16 -3.41 -11.50 9.87
CA PHE A 16 -4.25 -11.60 8.68
C PHE A 16 -3.49 -12.26 7.53
N PHE A 17 -2.28 -11.78 7.22
CA PHE A 17 -1.49 -12.35 6.13
C PHE A 17 -0.90 -13.73 6.45
N GLU A 18 -0.67 -14.06 7.71
CA GLU A 18 -0.38 -15.46 8.12
C GLU A 18 -1.55 -16.40 7.78
N THR A 19 -2.82 -15.97 7.89
CA THR A 19 -3.98 -16.77 7.43
C THR A 19 -4.02 -16.96 5.91
N LYS A 20 -3.35 -16.09 5.16
CA LYS A 20 -3.16 -16.18 3.69
C LYS A 20 -1.83 -16.86 3.34
N GLU A 21 -1.26 -17.64 4.27
CA GLU A 21 -0.05 -18.44 4.11
C GLU A 21 1.25 -17.64 3.94
N HIS A 22 1.28 -16.38 4.33
CA HIS A 22 2.51 -15.58 4.31
C HIS A 22 3.45 -15.96 5.45
N LEU A 23 4.75 -16.02 5.13
CA LEU A 23 5.80 -16.13 6.13
C LEU A 23 6.03 -14.77 6.76
N ARG A 24 5.78 -14.67 8.05
CA ARG A 24 6.10 -13.47 8.82
C ARG A 24 7.61 -13.35 9.03
N LEU A 25 8.21 -12.28 8.56
CA LEU A 25 9.60 -11.95 8.80
C LEU A 25 9.71 -10.74 9.76
N PRO A 26 10.77 -10.68 10.57
CA PRO A 26 11.07 -9.49 11.37
C PRO A 26 11.45 -8.32 10.46
N SER A 27 11.35 -7.09 10.99
CA SER A 27 11.89 -5.91 10.30
C SER A 27 13.37 -6.09 10.00
N PHE A 28 13.74 -5.81 8.76
CA PHE A 28 15.17 -5.73 8.39
C PHE A 28 15.82 -4.52 9.04
N SER A 29 17.16 -4.52 9.07
CA SER A 29 17.95 -3.36 9.51
C SER A 29 17.58 -2.11 8.70
N LEU A 30 17.57 -0.95 9.37
CA LEU A 30 17.44 0.35 8.67
C LEU A 30 18.68 0.68 7.81
N ILE A 31 19.82 0.08 8.13
CA ILE A 31 21.05 0.25 7.35
C ILE A 31 21.03 -0.77 6.22
N PRO A 32 21.00 -0.32 4.94
CA PRO A 32 21.05 -1.22 3.78
C PRO A 32 22.34 -2.05 3.81
N GLN A 33 22.25 -3.34 3.51
CA GLN A 33 23.44 -4.22 3.50
C GLN A 33 24.00 -4.39 2.09
N ASP A 34 23.13 -4.39 1.07
CA ASP A 34 23.53 -4.72 -0.30
C ASP A 34 23.05 -3.67 -1.33
N ASP A 35 22.68 -2.45 -0.90
CA ASP A 35 22.19 -1.40 -1.77
C ASP A 35 22.85 -0.05 -1.48
N ALA A 36 23.89 0.27 -2.26
CA ALA A 36 24.62 1.53 -2.15
C ALA A 36 23.83 2.76 -2.62
N SER A 37 22.68 2.58 -3.24
CA SER A 37 21.79 3.68 -3.69
C SER A 37 20.95 4.25 -2.55
N LEU A 38 20.83 3.55 -1.44
CA LEU A 38 20.05 3.94 -0.28
C LEU A 38 20.96 4.24 0.92
N LEU A 39 20.75 5.37 1.55
CA LEU A 39 21.38 5.69 2.83
C LEU A 39 20.72 4.94 3.98
N LEU A 40 19.40 4.89 3.97
CA LEU A 40 18.56 4.17 4.93
C LEU A 40 17.41 3.48 4.19
N ILE A 41 16.90 2.40 4.77
CA ILE A 41 15.71 1.71 4.24
C ILE A 41 14.51 2.65 4.33
N ASN A 42 13.87 2.89 3.20
CA ASN A 42 12.78 3.85 3.01
C ASN A 42 11.44 3.21 2.58
N SER A 43 11.43 1.89 2.39
CA SER A 43 10.22 1.14 2.03
C SER A 43 10.32 -0.33 2.46
N GLY A 44 9.16 -1.00 2.54
CA GLY A 44 9.10 -2.43 2.87
C GLY A 44 9.74 -3.32 1.81
N MET A 45 9.68 -2.92 0.55
CA MET A 45 10.26 -3.66 -0.59
C MET A 45 11.78 -3.53 -0.66
N ALA A 46 12.36 -2.41 -0.21
CA ALA A 46 13.79 -2.13 -0.40
C ALA A 46 14.73 -3.27 0.04
N PRO A 47 14.57 -3.88 1.23
CA PRO A 47 15.45 -4.98 1.63
C PRO A 47 15.19 -6.29 0.88
N MET A 48 14.08 -6.39 0.14
CA MET A 48 13.68 -7.59 -0.60
C MET A 48 13.98 -7.51 -2.10
N LYS A 49 14.59 -6.39 -2.57
CA LYS A 49 14.99 -6.22 -3.98
C LYS A 49 15.71 -7.43 -4.59
N PRO A 50 16.65 -8.12 -3.88
CA PRO A 50 17.30 -9.30 -4.44
C PRO A 50 16.34 -10.44 -4.79
N TYR A 51 15.23 -10.59 -4.07
CA TYR A 51 14.20 -11.58 -4.37
C TYR A 51 13.41 -11.20 -5.62
N PHE A 52 13.00 -9.93 -5.75
CA PHE A 52 12.31 -9.42 -6.93
C PHE A 52 13.14 -9.45 -8.21
N LYS A 53 14.47 -9.29 -8.08
CA LYS A 53 15.40 -9.39 -9.22
C LYS A 53 15.77 -10.82 -9.58
N GLY A 54 15.43 -11.81 -8.75
CA GLY A 54 15.87 -13.19 -8.91
C GLY A 54 17.34 -13.41 -8.54
N ASP A 55 18.00 -12.46 -7.89
CA ASP A 55 19.39 -12.60 -7.42
C ASP A 55 19.48 -13.56 -6.24
N LYS A 56 18.40 -13.69 -5.48
CA LYS A 56 18.28 -14.63 -4.34
C LYS A 56 16.89 -15.25 -4.33
N GLU A 57 16.83 -16.52 -3.96
CA GLU A 57 15.56 -17.19 -3.69
C GLU A 57 14.91 -16.65 -2.41
N PRO A 58 13.61 -16.28 -2.43
CA PRO A 58 12.91 -15.89 -1.22
C PRO A 58 12.72 -17.11 -0.30
N PRO A 59 12.71 -16.94 1.03
CA PRO A 59 12.48 -18.05 1.96
C PRO A 59 11.07 -18.66 1.83
N ARG A 60 10.13 -17.93 1.25
CA ARG A 60 8.78 -18.35 0.83
C ARG A 60 8.28 -17.38 -0.23
N HIS A 61 7.42 -17.85 -1.14
CA HIS A 61 6.82 -17.01 -2.19
C HIS A 61 5.86 -15.94 -1.63
N ARG A 62 5.32 -16.14 -0.43
CA ARG A 62 4.48 -15.17 0.29
C ARG A 62 5.16 -14.74 1.57
N ILE A 63 5.41 -13.44 1.70
CA ILE A 63 6.08 -12.86 2.88
C ILE A 63 5.27 -11.69 3.40
N CYS A 64 5.16 -11.52 4.71
CA CYS A 64 4.66 -10.30 5.33
C CYS A 64 5.63 -9.76 6.38
N THR A 65 5.67 -8.42 6.48
CA THR A 65 6.56 -7.72 7.41
C THR A 65 5.88 -6.48 7.99
N CYS A 66 6.40 -6.01 9.13
CA CYS A 66 6.23 -4.66 9.62
C CYS A 66 7.62 -3.99 9.56
N GLN A 67 7.96 -3.38 8.42
CA GLN A 67 9.28 -2.83 8.15
C GLN A 67 9.42 -1.41 8.67
N LYS A 68 10.44 -1.18 9.49
CA LYS A 68 10.88 0.15 9.92
C LYS A 68 11.50 0.89 8.75
N CYS A 69 11.06 2.13 8.52
CA CYS A 69 11.49 2.95 7.40
C CYS A 69 11.82 4.36 7.84
N ILE A 70 12.75 5.00 7.12
CA ILE A 70 13.07 6.41 7.28
C ILE A 70 13.03 7.09 5.91
N ARG A 71 12.27 8.19 5.82
CA ARG A 71 12.26 9.12 4.69
C ARG A 71 12.58 10.52 5.17
N THR A 72 13.51 11.19 4.51
CA THR A 72 13.95 12.55 4.86
C THR A 72 13.47 13.60 3.85
N GLY A 73 12.97 13.18 2.68
CA GLY A 73 12.47 14.08 1.63
C GLY A 73 11.30 14.94 2.08
N ASP A 74 10.50 14.45 3.04
CA ASP A 74 9.30 15.13 3.53
C ASP A 74 9.53 15.93 4.82
N ILE A 75 10.77 16.17 5.18
CA ILE A 75 11.13 16.84 6.47
C ILE A 75 10.50 18.22 6.60
N GLU A 76 10.34 18.94 5.49
CA GLU A 76 9.73 20.26 5.47
C GLU A 76 8.21 20.25 5.70
N ASN A 77 7.58 19.09 5.53
CA ASN A 77 6.14 18.88 5.71
C ASN A 77 5.77 18.40 7.12
N ILE A 78 6.77 18.04 7.92
CA ILE A 78 6.56 17.58 9.30
C ILE A 78 5.98 18.70 10.14
N GLY A 79 4.87 18.41 10.82
CA GLY A 79 4.12 19.38 11.62
C GLY A 79 3.25 20.35 10.83
N LYS A 80 3.28 20.28 9.47
CA LYS A 80 2.38 21.05 8.60
C LYS A 80 1.20 20.22 8.12
N THR A 81 1.41 18.92 7.95
CA THR A 81 0.38 17.95 7.56
C THR A 81 0.25 16.88 8.64
N ALA A 82 -0.90 16.24 8.71
CA ALA A 82 -1.17 15.19 9.70
C ALA A 82 -0.48 13.84 9.34
N ARG A 83 -0.01 13.68 8.11
CA ARG A 83 0.42 12.40 7.51
C ARG A 83 1.93 12.26 7.28
N HIS A 84 2.73 13.30 7.48
CA HIS A 84 4.17 13.23 7.24
C HIS A 84 4.97 13.02 8.52
N GLY A 85 5.87 12.04 8.49
CA GLY A 85 6.86 11.75 9.52
C GLY A 85 8.14 11.23 8.88
N THR A 86 9.29 11.43 9.53
CA THR A 86 10.57 10.89 9.04
C THR A 86 10.71 9.40 9.31
N TYR A 87 10.25 8.94 10.47
CA TYR A 87 10.20 7.54 10.84
C TYR A 87 8.78 7.02 10.73
N PHE A 88 8.61 5.89 10.08
CA PHE A 88 7.32 5.19 9.99
C PHE A 88 7.56 3.68 9.86
N GLU A 89 6.48 2.92 9.98
CA GLU A 89 6.48 1.49 9.73
C GLU A 89 5.59 1.19 8.54
N MET A 90 6.12 0.41 7.62
CA MET A 90 5.38 -0.07 6.46
C MET A 90 4.93 -1.51 6.72
N LEU A 91 3.61 -1.68 6.83
CA LEU A 91 2.98 -2.99 6.87
C LEU A 91 2.94 -3.52 5.44
N GLY A 92 3.70 -4.57 5.16
CA GLY A 92 3.89 -5.07 3.80
C GLY A 92 3.55 -6.54 3.67
N ASN A 93 2.86 -6.90 2.58
CA ASN A 93 2.67 -8.26 2.09
C ASN A 93 3.24 -8.35 0.68
N PHE A 94 3.99 -9.41 0.42
CA PHE A 94 4.78 -9.56 -0.80
C PHE A 94 4.52 -10.93 -1.41
N SER A 95 4.33 -10.93 -2.74
CA SER A 95 4.22 -12.12 -3.57
C SER A 95 5.41 -12.20 -4.52
N PHE A 96 6.07 -13.35 -4.53
CA PHE A 96 7.19 -13.62 -5.44
C PHE A 96 6.74 -14.68 -6.44
N GLY A 97 5.98 -14.22 -7.47
CA GLY A 97 5.45 -15.08 -8.52
C GLY A 97 4.39 -16.09 -8.04
N ASP A 98 3.55 -15.71 -7.08
CA ASP A 98 2.51 -16.59 -6.52
C ASP A 98 1.11 -16.00 -6.78
N TYR A 99 0.79 -14.82 -6.23
CA TYR A 99 -0.50 -14.16 -6.46
C TYR A 99 -0.28 -12.73 -6.98
N PHE A 100 -1.33 -12.15 -7.57
CA PHE A 100 -1.29 -10.83 -8.18
C PHE A 100 -2.48 -9.97 -7.76
N LYS A 101 -3.01 -9.17 -8.69
CA LYS A 101 -4.02 -8.14 -8.45
C LYS A 101 -5.30 -8.68 -7.82
N HIS A 102 -5.80 -9.84 -8.30
CA HIS A 102 -7.07 -10.39 -7.82
C HIS A 102 -7.03 -10.66 -6.32
N GLU A 103 -6.05 -11.44 -5.88
CA GLU A 103 -5.91 -11.78 -4.47
C GLU A 103 -5.51 -10.57 -3.63
N ALA A 104 -4.57 -9.76 -4.12
CA ALA A 104 -4.08 -8.59 -3.39
C ALA A 104 -5.20 -7.57 -3.14
N ILE A 105 -6.03 -7.28 -4.14
CA ILE A 105 -7.18 -6.38 -4.02
C ILE A 105 -8.24 -7.00 -3.10
N ALA A 106 -8.60 -8.26 -3.29
CA ALA A 106 -9.58 -8.93 -2.47
C ALA A 106 -9.15 -9.00 -0.99
N TRP A 107 -7.90 -9.34 -0.71
CA TRP A 107 -7.39 -9.43 0.67
C TRP A 107 -7.23 -8.05 1.32
N SER A 108 -6.83 -7.03 0.59
CA SER A 108 -6.76 -5.68 1.13
C SER A 108 -8.15 -5.16 1.51
N TRP A 109 -9.14 -5.43 0.67
CA TRP A 109 -10.53 -5.09 0.96
C TRP A 109 -11.07 -5.85 2.16
N GLU A 110 -10.85 -7.17 2.21
CA GLU A 110 -11.21 -8.02 3.36
C GLU A 110 -10.58 -7.51 4.66
N PHE A 111 -9.27 -7.21 4.64
CA PHE A 111 -8.56 -6.73 5.81
C PHE A 111 -9.16 -5.42 6.35
N LEU A 112 -9.46 -4.48 5.48
CA LEU A 112 -9.98 -3.17 5.88
C LEU A 112 -11.44 -3.23 6.32
N THR A 113 -12.30 -4.03 5.68
CA THR A 113 -13.76 -3.98 5.86
C THR A 113 -14.32 -5.04 6.78
N SER A 114 -13.67 -6.21 6.91
CA SER A 114 -14.15 -7.28 7.76
C SER A 114 -14.17 -6.88 9.23
N PRO A 115 -15.30 -7.12 9.96
CA PRO A 115 -15.40 -6.86 11.40
C PRO A 115 -14.41 -7.65 12.26
N GLU A 116 -13.88 -8.76 11.74
CA GLU A 116 -12.84 -9.57 12.41
C GLU A 116 -11.48 -8.88 12.41
N TRP A 117 -11.26 -7.98 11.46
CA TRP A 117 -10.03 -7.24 11.27
C TRP A 117 -10.25 -5.76 11.58
N VAL A 118 -9.96 -4.86 10.64
CA VAL A 118 -10.05 -3.41 10.92
C VAL A 118 -11.49 -2.93 11.05
N GLY A 119 -12.41 -3.45 10.22
CA GLY A 119 -13.84 -3.15 10.30
C GLY A 119 -14.19 -1.70 9.92
N LEU A 120 -13.54 -1.14 8.92
CA LEU A 120 -13.91 0.16 8.36
C LEU A 120 -15.23 0.07 7.61
N ASP A 121 -15.96 1.17 7.58
CA ASP A 121 -17.17 1.31 6.78
C ASP A 121 -16.82 1.29 5.28
N PRO A 122 -17.30 0.27 4.51
CA PRO A 122 -17.00 0.16 3.08
C PRO A 122 -17.48 1.37 2.26
N GLU A 123 -18.52 2.09 2.71
CA GLU A 123 -19.04 3.26 2.02
C GLU A 123 -18.11 4.48 2.10
N ARG A 124 -17.14 4.43 3.02
CA ARG A 124 -16.11 5.46 3.20
C ARG A 124 -14.80 5.13 2.51
N LEU A 125 -14.71 4.01 1.80
CA LEU A 125 -13.51 3.57 1.10
C LEU A 125 -13.62 3.84 -0.40
N TYR A 126 -12.60 4.49 -0.94
CA TYR A 126 -12.50 4.95 -2.32
C TYR A 126 -11.20 4.42 -2.94
N PRO A 127 -11.25 3.39 -3.79
CA PRO A 127 -10.06 2.95 -4.49
C PRO A 127 -9.64 3.91 -5.60
N SER A 128 -8.33 4.00 -5.82
CA SER A 128 -7.76 4.56 -7.04
C SER A 128 -7.00 3.50 -7.82
N VAL A 129 -6.88 3.73 -9.12
CA VAL A 129 -6.12 2.88 -10.03
C VAL A 129 -5.32 3.73 -11.00
N TYR A 130 -4.22 3.20 -11.51
CA TYR A 130 -3.53 3.82 -12.62
C TYR A 130 -4.44 3.95 -13.84
N GLU A 131 -4.42 5.09 -14.50
CA GLU A 131 -5.38 5.43 -15.59
C GLU A 131 -5.45 4.41 -16.73
N LYS A 132 -4.35 3.65 -16.96
CA LYS A 132 -4.23 2.61 -17.99
C LYS A 132 -4.39 1.18 -17.45
N ASP A 133 -4.65 1.03 -16.17
CA ASP A 133 -4.83 -0.29 -15.54
C ASP A 133 -6.31 -0.67 -15.51
N ASP A 134 -6.81 -1.10 -16.66
CA ASP A 134 -8.20 -1.56 -16.79
C ASP A 134 -8.47 -2.86 -16.02
N GLU A 135 -7.45 -3.69 -15.81
CA GLU A 135 -7.58 -4.92 -15.03
C GLU A 135 -7.90 -4.61 -13.57
N ALA A 136 -7.09 -3.78 -12.90
CA ALA A 136 -7.37 -3.39 -11.53
C ALA A 136 -8.72 -2.66 -11.40
N PHE A 137 -9.07 -1.80 -12.36
CA PHE A 137 -10.38 -1.15 -12.40
C PHE A 137 -11.52 -2.15 -12.45
N ASN A 138 -11.44 -3.16 -13.32
CA ASN A 138 -12.47 -4.17 -13.46
C ASN A 138 -12.57 -5.07 -12.22
N ILE A 139 -11.44 -5.41 -11.58
CA ILE A 139 -11.45 -6.17 -10.31
C ILE A 139 -12.21 -5.38 -9.23
N TRP A 140 -11.92 -4.10 -9.06
CA TRP A 140 -12.65 -3.25 -8.10
C TRP A 140 -14.13 -3.18 -8.38
N ARG A 141 -14.52 -2.98 -9.67
CA ARG A 141 -15.91 -2.83 -10.08
C ARG A 141 -16.68 -4.15 -10.03
N ASP A 142 -16.14 -5.19 -10.63
CA ASP A 142 -16.89 -6.41 -10.96
C ASP A 142 -16.75 -7.50 -9.88
N GLU A 143 -15.58 -7.60 -9.22
CA GLU A 143 -15.33 -8.63 -8.21
C GLU A 143 -15.60 -8.10 -6.79
N ILE A 144 -15.11 -6.89 -6.48
CA ILE A 144 -15.34 -6.27 -5.17
C ILE A 144 -16.72 -5.60 -5.11
N GLY A 145 -17.23 -5.15 -6.26
CA GLY A 145 -18.55 -4.53 -6.35
C GLY A 145 -18.56 -3.03 -6.02
N ILE A 146 -17.44 -2.35 -6.19
CA ILE A 146 -17.37 -0.90 -5.97
C ILE A 146 -18.01 -0.17 -7.15
N PRO A 147 -18.97 0.75 -6.93
CA PRO A 147 -19.51 1.57 -7.99
C PRO A 147 -18.42 2.37 -8.72
N GLU A 148 -18.50 2.45 -10.05
CA GLU A 148 -17.51 3.19 -10.86
C GLU A 148 -17.29 4.63 -10.38
N SER A 149 -18.34 5.28 -9.88
CA SER A 149 -18.26 6.64 -9.35
C SER A 149 -17.38 6.79 -8.10
N ARG A 150 -17.01 5.69 -7.46
CA ARG A 150 -16.08 5.65 -6.30
C ARG A 150 -14.69 5.17 -6.67
N ILE A 151 -14.44 4.76 -7.92
CA ILE A 151 -13.12 4.34 -8.38
C ILE A 151 -12.49 5.50 -9.15
N THR A 152 -11.37 6.02 -8.63
CA THR A 152 -10.69 7.15 -9.24
C THR A 152 -9.53 6.66 -10.10
N ARG A 153 -9.47 7.13 -11.36
CA ARG A 153 -8.31 6.88 -12.24
C ARG A 153 -7.32 8.04 -12.10
N LEU A 154 -6.11 7.74 -11.69
CA LEU A 154 -5.04 8.73 -11.49
C LEU A 154 -3.88 8.49 -12.46
N GLY A 155 -3.11 9.53 -12.66
CA GLY A 155 -1.96 9.52 -13.56
C GLY A 155 -0.74 8.78 -13.00
N LYS A 156 0.35 8.87 -13.76
CA LYS A 156 1.63 8.24 -13.40
C LYS A 156 2.23 8.83 -12.11
N GLU A 157 1.90 10.06 -11.79
CA GLU A 157 2.44 10.73 -10.59
C GLU A 157 1.91 10.11 -9.29
N ASP A 158 0.67 9.63 -9.32
CA ASP A 158 -0.02 9.10 -8.13
C ASP A 158 -0.04 7.56 -8.11
N ASN A 159 -0.44 6.92 -9.23
CA ASN A 159 -0.71 5.49 -9.29
C ASN A 159 0.28 4.69 -10.15
N PHE A 160 1.55 5.09 -10.20
CA PHE A 160 2.61 4.31 -10.83
C PHE A 160 3.91 4.46 -10.07
N TRP A 161 4.50 3.35 -9.66
CA TRP A 161 5.79 3.37 -8.98
C TRP A 161 6.91 2.94 -9.93
N GLU A 162 8.07 3.52 -9.72
CA GLU A 162 9.28 3.15 -10.45
C GLU A 162 10.52 3.31 -9.58
N HIS A 163 11.50 2.47 -9.79
CA HIS A 163 12.75 2.52 -9.06
C HIS A 163 13.95 2.56 -10.03
N GLY A 164 14.23 3.73 -10.56
CA GLY A 164 15.31 3.95 -11.53
C GLY A 164 15.15 3.05 -12.75
N SER A 165 16.19 2.25 -13.08
CA SER A 165 16.16 1.24 -14.15
C SER A 165 15.69 -0.15 -13.66
N GLY A 166 15.12 -0.22 -12.47
CA GLY A 166 14.67 -1.47 -11.85
C GLY A 166 13.19 -1.74 -12.04
N PRO A 167 12.59 -2.54 -11.14
CA PRO A 167 11.17 -2.86 -11.18
C PRO A 167 10.31 -1.59 -11.16
N CYS A 168 9.20 -1.62 -11.89
CA CYS A 168 8.19 -0.57 -11.91
C CYS A 168 6.82 -1.17 -12.25
N GLY A 169 5.75 -0.48 -11.91
CA GLY A 169 4.41 -0.97 -12.23
C GLY A 169 3.30 -0.03 -11.77
N PRO A 170 2.06 -0.32 -12.20
CA PRO A 170 0.90 0.41 -11.73
C PRO A 170 0.64 0.14 -10.25
N CYS A 171 0.06 1.14 -9.59
CA CYS A 171 -0.42 1.03 -8.22
C CYS A 171 -1.94 1.14 -8.19
N SER A 172 -2.54 0.56 -7.16
CA SER A 172 -3.89 0.85 -6.73
C SER A 172 -3.85 1.17 -5.24
N GLU A 173 -4.55 2.23 -4.84
CA GLU A 173 -4.57 2.70 -3.45
C GLU A 173 -6.00 2.66 -2.94
N ILE A 174 -6.18 2.59 -1.62
CA ILE A 174 -7.47 2.67 -0.97
C ILE A 174 -7.48 3.86 -0.03
N TYR A 175 -8.32 4.84 -0.33
CA TYR A 175 -8.48 6.05 0.46
C TYR A 175 -9.68 5.94 1.40
N PHE A 176 -9.52 6.46 2.61
CA PHE A 176 -10.60 6.61 3.57
C PHE A 176 -11.11 8.05 3.55
N ASP A 177 -12.39 8.24 3.27
CA ASP A 177 -13.06 9.55 3.36
C ASP A 177 -13.29 9.90 4.83
N ARG A 178 -12.58 10.90 5.32
CA ARG A 178 -12.67 11.40 6.69
C ARG A 178 -13.89 12.29 6.91
N GLY A 179 -14.49 12.79 5.83
CA GLY A 179 -15.63 13.69 5.84
C GLY A 179 -15.33 15.05 5.20
N GLU A 180 -16.39 15.76 4.82
CA GLU A 180 -16.29 17.04 4.11
C GLU A 180 -15.58 18.11 4.94
N GLU A 181 -15.66 18.04 6.25
CA GLU A 181 -15.01 18.96 7.20
C GLU A 181 -13.47 18.96 7.09
N TYR A 182 -12.88 17.91 6.54
CA TYR A 182 -11.44 17.81 6.26
C TYR A 182 -11.07 18.16 4.82
N GLY A 183 -12.08 18.46 3.99
CA GLY A 183 -11.92 18.74 2.58
C GLY A 183 -11.49 20.15 2.26
N CYS A 184 -11.04 20.37 1.01
CA CYS A 184 -10.68 21.70 0.49
C CYS A 184 -11.89 22.58 0.12
N GLY A 185 -13.12 22.08 0.26
CA GLY A 185 -14.36 22.79 -0.10
C GLY A 185 -14.61 22.90 -1.61
N LYS A 186 -13.78 22.29 -2.46
CA LYS A 186 -13.99 22.27 -3.91
C LYS A 186 -15.03 21.19 -4.28
N PRO A 187 -15.85 21.41 -5.30
CA PRO A 187 -16.87 20.44 -5.72
C PRO A 187 -16.28 19.18 -6.37
N ASP A 188 -15.05 19.26 -6.86
CA ASP A 188 -14.29 18.18 -7.50
C ASP A 188 -13.31 17.49 -6.55
N CYS A 189 -13.47 17.68 -5.23
CA CYS A 189 -12.64 17.05 -4.22
C CYS A 189 -12.80 15.51 -4.26
N ALA A 190 -11.73 14.80 -4.63
CA ALA A 190 -11.68 13.36 -4.82
C ALA A 190 -10.36 12.77 -4.31
N PRO A 191 -10.17 11.44 -4.26
CA PRO A 191 -8.85 10.83 -4.07
C PRO A 191 -7.79 11.43 -5.00
N GLY A 192 -6.57 11.66 -4.49
CA GLY A 192 -5.53 12.41 -5.19
C GLY A 192 -5.56 13.93 -4.92
N CYS A 193 -6.55 14.45 -4.20
CA CYS A 193 -6.53 15.84 -3.74
C CYS A 193 -5.55 16.02 -2.57
N ASP A 194 -4.77 17.11 -2.57
CA ASP A 194 -3.81 17.44 -1.51
C ASP A 194 -4.43 17.80 -0.15
N CYS A 195 -5.76 17.79 -0.04
CA CYS A 195 -6.43 18.05 1.23
C CYS A 195 -6.45 16.82 2.15
N ASP A 196 -6.82 17.03 3.43
CA ASP A 196 -6.85 15.97 4.43
C ASP A 196 -8.14 15.12 4.45
N ARG A 197 -9.03 15.27 3.46
CA ARG A 197 -10.29 14.52 3.38
C ARG A 197 -10.05 13.05 3.08
N TYR A 198 -9.32 12.77 2.00
CA TYR A 198 -9.04 11.42 1.55
C TYR A 198 -7.65 11.00 2.05
N MET A 199 -7.65 10.12 3.01
CA MET A 199 -6.41 9.60 3.59
C MET A 199 -6.10 8.24 3.01
N ASP A 200 -4.92 8.11 2.42
CA ASP A 200 -4.43 6.83 1.93
C ASP A 200 -4.28 5.83 3.09
N CYS A 201 -4.97 4.72 2.99
CA CYS A 201 -4.96 3.65 3.99
C CYS A 201 -4.11 2.47 3.56
N LEU A 202 -4.01 2.22 2.26
CA LEU A 202 -3.34 1.04 1.74
C LEU A 202 -2.91 1.27 0.29
N LEU A 203 -1.61 1.06 0.04
CA LEU A 203 -1.01 1.04 -1.28
C LEU A 203 -0.83 -0.40 -1.74
N TYR A 204 -1.39 -0.76 -2.90
CA TYR A 204 -1.06 -1.96 -3.63
C TYR A 204 -0.17 -1.61 -4.82
N THR A 205 0.95 -2.32 -4.97
CA THR A 205 1.84 -2.18 -6.13
C THR A 205 2.01 -3.52 -6.82
N SER A 206 1.88 -3.57 -8.14
CA SER A 206 2.29 -4.72 -8.93
C SER A 206 3.76 -4.59 -9.33
N ASP A 207 4.46 -5.71 -9.43
CA ASP A 207 5.85 -5.73 -9.89
C ASP A 207 5.90 -6.03 -11.41
N ALA A 208 6.63 -5.20 -12.16
CA ALA A 208 6.84 -5.39 -13.59
C ALA A 208 7.64 -6.66 -13.94
N ALA A 209 8.23 -7.34 -12.96
CA ALA A 209 8.87 -8.65 -13.20
C ALA A 209 7.85 -9.74 -13.58
N ASP A 210 6.58 -9.51 -13.32
CA ASP A 210 5.49 -10.44 -13.57
C ASP A 210 4.89 -10.33 -14.98
N ASP A 211 5.23 -9.28 -15.72
CA ASP A 211 4.81 -9.05 -17.13
C ASP A 211 5.74 -9.73 -18.17
N ARG A 212 6.44 -10.81 -17.81
CA ARG A 212 7.32 -11.56 -18.72
C ARG A 212 6.74 -12.87 -19.20
#